data_2c6ca248c2632fcd06576a92fc426063
#
_entry.id   2c6ca248c2632fcd06576a92fc426063
#
_cell.length_a   1.000
_cell.length_b   1.000
_cell.length_c   1.000
_cell.angle_alpha   90.00
_cell.angle_beta   90.00
_cell.angle_gamma   90.00
#
_symmetry.space_group_name_H-M   'P 1'
#
loop_
_entity.id
_entity.type
_entity.pdbx_description
1 polymer ?
#
loop_
_entity_poly.entity_id
_entity_poly.type
_entity_poly.pdbx_seq_one_letter_code
_entity_poly.pdbx_strand_id
1 'polypeptide(L)'
;MTRIVLLDTLKDRPVAALLVDGRLDDLAIDPADDRPLPGAIYRALADRPMKGQGGVFVKLPEGSGFLRQTAGIAPGQRLLVQITGPAEAGKAYPVTTRLLFKSRYAIVTPNAPGLNVSRRIKED
;
A
#
# COMPACT_ATOMS: atom_id res chain seq x y z
N MET A 1 9.86 9.24 -28.64
CA MET A 1 9.53 9.67 -27.26
C MET A 1 10.77 9.52 -26.38
N THR A 2 11.25 10.58 -25.80
CA THR A 2 12.42 10.57 -24.90
C THR A 2 11.97 10.50 -23.47
N ARG A 3 12.42 9.49 -22.73
CA ARG A 3 12.17 9.33 -21.29
C ARG A 3 13.47 9.47 -20.52
N ILE A 4 13.47 10.31 -19.52
CA ILE A 4 14.61 10.55 -18.63
C ILE A 4 14.15 10.39 -17.19
N VAL A 5 14.88 9.60 -16.42
CA VAL A 5 14.70 9.51 -14.98
C VAL A 5 15.81 10.34 -14.33
N LEU A 6 15.43 11.34 -13.57
CA LEU A 6 16.33 12.15 -12.75
C LEU A 6 16.25 11.68 -11.30
N LEU A 7 17.41 11.44 -10.71
CA LEU A 7 17.53 11.07 -9.30
C LEU A 7 18.27 12.21 -8.58
N ASP A 8 17.71 12.67 -7.47
CA ASP A 8 18.28 13.75 -6.67
C ASP A 8 17.83 13.64 -5.22
N THR A 9 18.21 14.58 -4.39
CA THR A 9 17.73 14.74 -3.03
C THR A 9 17.10 16.11 -2.85
N LEU A 10 15.98 16.16 -2.16
CA LEU A 10 15.30 17.38 -1.77
C LEU A 10 15.13 17.40 -0.26
N LYS A 11 15.81 18.31 0.44
CA LYS A 11 15.81 18.38 1.92
C LYS A 11 16.10 17.01 2.56
N ASP A 12 17.20 16.38 2.13
CA ASP A 12 17.68 15.08 2.58
C ASP A 12 16.74 13.89 2.26
N ARG A 13 15.76 14.08 1.40
CA ARG A 13 14.86 13.02 0.91
C ARG A 13 15.24 12.62 -0.50
N PRO A 14 15.42 11.33 -0.79
CA PRO A 14 15.56 10.88 -2.16
C PRO A 14 14.32 11.23 -2.99
N VAL A 15 14.54 11.75 -4.18
CA VAL A 15 13.49 12.04 -5.15
C VAL A 15 13.83 11.43 -6.50
N ALA A 16 12.81 10.98 -7.21
CA ALA A 16 12.92 10.52 -8.58
C ALA A 16 11.87 11.22 -9.44
N ALA A 17 12.29 11.81 -10.54
CA ALA A 17 11.40 12.46 -11.48
C ALA A 17 11.47 11.76 -12.85
N LEU A 18 10.34 11.46 -13.44
CA LEU A 18 10.24 11.00 -14.80
C LEU A 18 9.88 12.16 -15.70
N LEU A 19 10.77 12.45 -16.64
CA LEU A 19 10.52 13.43 -17.70
C LEU A 19 10.20 12.68 -18.99
N VAL A 20 9.17 13.12 -19.67
CA VAL A 20 8.80 12.64 -21.00
C VAL A 20 8.79 13.82 -21.94
N ASP A 21 9.66 13.78 -22.95
CA ASP A 21 9.85 14.87 -23.90
C ASP A 21 10.06 16.24 -23.23
N GLY A 22 10.86 16.25 -22.16
CA GLY A 22 11.20 17.46 -21.39
C GLY A 22 10.14 17.94 -20.41
N ARG A 23 9.02 17.22 -20.26
CA ARG A 23 7.96 17.56 -19.32
C ARG A 23 7.92 16.57 -18.15
N LEU A 24 7.68 17.08 -16.94
CA LEU A 24 7.48 16.23 -15.78
C LEU A 24 6.21 15.39 -15.93
N ASP A 25 6.38 14.06 -15.96
CA ASP A 25 5.29 13.10 -16.07
C ASP A 25 4.94 12.44 -14.73
N ASP A 26 5.96 12.15 -13.92
CA ASP A 26 5.77 11.53 -12.61
C ASP A 26 6.87 11.98 -11.64
N LEU A 27 6.52 12.03 -10.35
CA LEU A 27 7.42 12.42 -9.28
C LEU A 27 7.22 11.52 -8.07
N ALA A 28 8.29 10.89 -7.62
CA ALA A 28 8.32 10.10 -6.39
C ALA A 28 9.26 10.75 -5.38
N ILE A 29 8.81 10.92 -4.17
CA ILE A 29 9.60 11.46 -3.05
C ILE A 29 9.53 10.48 -1.91
N ASP A 30 10.68 10.02 -1.43
CA ASP A 30 10.73 9.17 -0.26
C ASP A 30 10.40 9.96 1.01
N PRO A 31 9.72 9.34 1.98
CA PRO A 31 9.48 9.99 3.26
C PRO A 31 10.79 10.19 4.02
N ALA A 32 10.77 11.11 4.98
CA ALA A 32 11.94 11.41 5.82
C ALA A 32 12.22 10.34 6.89
N ASP A 33 11.31 9.39 7.07
CA ASP A 33 11.36 8.35 8.09
C ASP A 33 10.90 7.01 7.51
N ASP A 34 11.14 5.92 8.27
CA ASP A 34 10.80 4.56 7.88
C ASP A 34 9.35 4.17 8.19
N ARG A 35 8.44 5.15 8.27
CA ARG A 35 7.04 4.83 8.52
C ARG A 35 6.43 4.01 7.39
N PRO A 36 5.50 3.10 7.72
CA PRO A 36 4.81 2.33 6.70
C PRO A 36 4.07 3.21 5.69
N LEU A 37 4.29 2.93 4.41
CA LEU A 37 3.65 3.66 3.31
C LEU A 37 2.47 2.88 2.73
N PRO A 38 1.45 3.56 2.18
CA PRO A 38 0.42 2.89 1.40
C PRO A 38 1.02 2.02 0.30
N GLY A 39 0.55 0.78 0.19
CA GLY A 39 1.09 -0.22 -0.72
C GLY A 39 2.15 -1.14 -0.13
N ALA A 40 2.77 -0.79 1.00
CA ALA A 40 3.75 -1.65 1.67
C ALA A 40 3.09 -2.93 2.19
N ILE A 41 3.77 -4.05 2.03
CA ILE A 41 3.30 -5.38 2.43
C ILE A 41 4.15 -5.88 3.58
N TYR A 42 3.50 -6.35 4.64
CA TYR A 42 4.14 -6.88 5.83
C TYR A 42 3.58 -8.24 6.22
N ARG A 43 4.43 -9.04 6.84
CA ARG A 43 3.97 -10.23 7.59
C ARG A 43 3.59 -9.78 9.00
N ALA A 44 2.30 -9.69 9.24
CA ALA A 44 1.75 -9.20 10.48
C ALA A 44 1.35 -10.35 11.42
N LEU A 45 1.22 -10.04 12.70
CA LEU A 45 0.73 -10.95 13.71
C LEU A 45 -0.65 -10.47 14.19
N ALA A 46 -1.67 -11.31 14.02
CA ALA A 46 -3.01 -10.99 14.46
C ALA A 46 -3.11 -10.98 15.99
N ASP A 47 -3.74 -9.95 16.52
CA ASP A 47 -4.08 -9.83 17.92
C ASP A 47 -5.55 -10.27 18.14
N ARG A 48 -6.04 -10.12 19.36
CA ARG A 48 -7.42 -10.49 19.69
C ARG A 48 -8.40 -9.57 18.97
N PRO A 49 -9.52 -10.12 18.44
CA PRO A 49 -10.59 -9.30 17.89
C PRO A 49 -11.13 -8.34 18.96
N MET A 50 -11.32 -7.09 18.58
CA MET A 50 -11.95 -6.09 19.44
C MET A 50 -13.47 -6.27 19.41
N LYS A 51 -14.07 -6.47 20.58
CA LYS A 51 -15.54 -6.54 20.69
C LYS A 51 -16.16 -5.20 20.25
N GLY A 52 -17.12 -5.29 19.34
CA GLY A 52 -17.92 -4.14 18.90
C GLY A 52 -17.31 -3.27 17.80
N GLN A 53 -16.10 -3.56 17.33
CA GLN A 53 -15.46 -2.76 16.27
C GLN A 53 -15.40 -3.46 14.90
N GLY A 54 -15.82 -4.71 14.83
CA GLY A 54 -15.87 -5.43 13.55
C GLY A 54 -14.53 -5.64 12.87
N GLY A 55 -13.42 -5.63 13.63
CA GLY A 55 -12.09 -5.74 13.09
C GLY A 55 -11.10 -6.33 14.07
N VAL A 56 -9.87 -6.53 13.62
CA VAL A 56 -8.78 -7.06 14.42
C VAL A 56 -7.54 -6.18 14.26
N PHE A 57 -6.84 -5.94 15.37
CA PHE A 57 -5.54 -5.30 15.33
C PHE A 57 -4.47 -6.32 14.98
N VAL A 58 -3.51 -5.90 14.18
CA VAL A 58 -2.34 -6.70 13.81
C VAL A 58 -1.07 -5.94 14.17
N LYS A 59 -0.05 -6.67 14.64
CA LYS A 59 1.27 -6.10 14.91
C LYS A 59 2.06 -6.05 13.62
N LEU A 60 2.57 -4.88 13.30
CA LEU A 60 3.50 -4.61 12.20
C LEU A 60 4.91 -4.44 12.75
N PRO A 61 5.98 -4.56 11.93
CA PRO A 61 7.33 -4.22 12.36
C PRO A 61 7.45 -2.81 12.95
N GLU A 62 6.73 -1.86 12.36
CA GLU A 62 6.69 -0.46 12.79
C GLU A 62 5.24 -0.04 13.09
N GLY A 63 4.76 -0.37 14.29
CA GLY A 63 3.44 0.04 14.76
C GLY A 63 2.36 -1.03 14.63
N SER A 64 1.12 -0.59 14.51
CA SER A 64 -0.07 -1.45 14.47
C SER A 64 -0.90 -1.21 13.23
N GLY A 65 -1.49 -2.29 12.72
CA GLY A 65 -2.49 -2.24 11.65
C GLY A 65 -3.88 -2.55 12.17
N PHE A 66 -4.90 -2.06 11.49
CA PHE A 66 -6.29 -2.40 11.72
C PHE A 66 -6.88 -3.04 10.48
N LEU A 67 -7.36 -4.28 10.64
CA LEU A 67 -7.95 -5.10 9.60
C LEU A 67 -9.44 -5.22 9.86
N ARG A 68 -10.26 -4.73 8.93
CA ARG A 68 -11.72 -4.76 9.08
C ARG A 68 -12.33 -6.15 8.95
N GLN A 69 -11.64 -7.05 8.28
CA GLN A 69 -12.09 -8.43 8.12
C GLN A 69 -11.68 -9.25 9.34
N THR A 70 -12.64 -9.97 9.95
CA THR A 70 -12.40 -10.84 11.10
C THR A 70 -12.60 -12.31 10.80
N ALA A 71 -13.31 -12.62 9.72
CA ALA A 71 -13.64 -14.01 9.38
C ALA A 71 -12.38 -14.83 9.05
N GLY A 72 -12.22 -15.96 9.74
CA GLY A 72 -11.12 -16.88 9.50
C GLY A 72 -9.77 -16.46 10.07
N ILE A 73 -9.72 -15.40 10.90
CA ILE A 73 -8.48 -14.94 11.51
C ILE A 73 -8.45 -15.30 13.00
N ALA A 74 -7.46 -16.09 13.39
CA ALA A 74 -7.24 -16.47 14.78
C ALA A 74 -6.22 -15.56 15.46
N PRO A 75 -6.35 -15.28 16.77
CA PRO A 75 -5.31 -14.60 17.54
C PRO A 75 -3.97 -15.34 17.43
N GLY A 76 -2.88 -14.59 17.22
CA GLY A 76 -1.54 -15.18 17.05
C GLY A 76 -1.25 -15.69 15.65
N GLN A 77 -2.20 -15.64 14.74
CA GLN A 77 -1.98 -16.02 13.35
C GLN A 77 -1.08 -15.02 12.64
N ARG A 78 -0.13 -15.51 11.86
CA ARG A 78 0.69 -14.69 10.97
C ARG A 78 0.03 -14.63 9.61
N LEU A 79 -0.07 -13.41 9.05
CA LEU A 79 -0.70 -13.17 7.77
C LEU A 79 -0.02 -12.04 7.02
N LEU A 80 -0.12 -12.07 5.69
CA LEU A 80 0.34 -10.96 4.87
C LEU A 80 -0.74 -9.90 4.82
N VAL A 81 -0.34 -8.66 5.09
CA VAL A 81 -1.21 -7.49 5.01
C VAL A 81 -0.55 -6.39 4.21
N GLN A 82 -1.37 -5.58 3.57
CA GLN A 82 -0.93 -4.42 2.81
C GLN A 82 -1.53 -3.15 3.40
N ILE A 83 -0.70 -2.12 3.54
CA ILE A 83 -1.14 -0.79 3.97
C ILE A 83 -2.01 -0.18 2.87
N THR A 84 -3.22 0.26 3.20
CA THR A 84 -4.16 0.86 2.24
C THR A 84 -4.20 2.38 2.29
N GLY A 85 -3.69 2.98 3.34
CA GLY A 85 -3.69 4.44 3.50
C GLY A 85 -2.82 4.89 4.67
N PRO A 86 -2.70 6.20 4.87
CA PRO A 86 -1.96 6.74 6.00
C PRO A 86 -2.67 6.47 7.32
N ALA A 87 -1.91 6.33 8.41
CA ALA A 87 -2.47 6.31 9.74
C ALA A 87 -2.86 7.73 10.17
N GLU A 88 -4.05 7.87 10.72
CA GLU A 88 -4.39 9.08 11.46
C GLU A 88 -3.59 9.13 12.77
N ALA A 89 -3.34 10.32 13.28
CA ALA A 89 -2.58 10.50 14.51
C ALA A 89 -3.16 9.68 15.67
N GLY A 90 -2.32 8.83 16.29
CA GLY A 90 -2.71 7.96 17.39
C GLY A 90 -3.55 6.74 17.00
N LYS A 91 -3.78 6.50 15.71
CA LYS A 91 -4.53 5.34 15.21
C LYS A 91 -3.64 4.34 14.49
N ALA A 92 -4.13 3.11 14.37
CA ALA A 92 -3.48 2.07 13.61
C ALA A 92 -3.56 2.33 12.09
N TYR A 93 -2.59 1.80 11.35
CA TYR A 93 -2.61 1.85 9.88
C TYR A 93 -3.76 1.00 9.33
N PRO A 94 -4.55 1.51 8.37
CA PRO A 94 -5.52 0.68 7.69
C PRO A 94 -4.80 -0.36 6.83
N VAL A 95 -5.16 -1.62 6.98
CA VAL A 95 -4.56 -2.74 6.25
C VAL A 95 -5.61 -3.65 5.64
N THR A 96 -5.21 -4.42 4.64
CA THR A 96 -6.04 -5.43 3.97
C THR A 96 -5.24 -6.71 3.75
N THR A 97 -5.92 -7.85 3.77
CA THR A 97 -5.36 -9.13 3.33
C THR A 97 -5.48 -9.34 1.82
N ARG A 98 -6.26 -8.53 1.14
CA ARG A 98 -6.39 -8.55 -0.33
C ARG A 98 -5.24 -7.77 -0.94
N LEU A 99 -4.15 -8.48 -1.24
CA LEU A 99 -2.96 -7.86 -1.81
C LEU A 99 -3.21 -7.36 -3.22
N LEU A 100 -2.63 -6.22 -3.53
CA LEU A 100 -2.77 -5.51 -4.79
C LEU A 100 -1.40 -5.02 -5.23
N PHE A 101 -0.98 -5.40 -6.43
CA PHE A 101 0.24 -4.89 -7.07
C PHE A 101 -0.17 -3.97 -8.21
N LYS A 102 0.01 -2.69 -8.01
CA LYS A 102 -0.44 -1.66 -8.94
C LYS A 102 0.74 -1.08 -9.72
N SER A 103 0.64 -1.11 -11.04
CA SER A 103 1.52 -0.38 -11.93
C SER A 103 0.73 0.67 -12.71
N ARG A 104 1.41 1.37 -13.61
CA ARG A 104 0.77 2.37 -14.46
C ARG A 104 -0.32 1.78 -15.37
N TYR A 105 -0.12 0.58 -15.87
CA TYR A 105 -0.98 -0.03 -16.89
C TYR A 105 -1.74 -1.27 -16.42
N ALA A 106 -1.37 -1.84 -15.31
CA ALA A 106 -1.94 -3.09 -14.84
C ALA A 106 -2.05 -3.13 -13.32
N ILE A 107 -3.01 -3.88 -12.84
CA ILE A 107 -3.18 -4.21 -11.43
C ILE A 107 -3.24 -5.73 -11.32
N VAL A 108 -2.37 -6.31 -10.50
CA VAL A 108 -2.37 -7.74 -10.18
C VAL A 108 -2.97 -7.93 -8.80
N THR A 109 -4.02 -8.75 -8.74
CA THR A 109 -4.72 -9.08 -7.50
C THR A 109 -4.59 -10.58 -7.27
N PRO A 110 -3.59 -11.04 -6.49
CA PRO A 110 -3.45 -12.46 -6.18
C PRO A 110 -4.71 -13.01 -5.52
N ASN A 111 -5.07 -14.24 -5.90
CA ASN A 111 -6.26 -14.94 -5.39
C ASN A 111 -7.62 -14.29 -5.72
N ALA A 112 -7.64 -13.28 -6.58
CA ALA A 112 -8.88 -12.75 -7.13
C ALA A 112 -9.17 -13.36 -8.50
N PRO A 113 -10.38 -13.86 -8.76
CA PRO A 113 -10.69 -14.48 -10.05
C PRO A 113 -10.92 -13.44 -11.15
N GLY A 114 -10.60 -13.84 -12.39
CA GLY A 114 -10.98 -13.12 -13.59
C GLY A 114 -9.99 -12.06 -14.07
N LEU A 115 -10.23 -11.64 -15.30
CA LEU A 115 -9.57 -10.52 -15.93
C LEU A 115 -10.56 -9.37 -16.01
N ASN A 116 -10.16 -8.22 -15.48
CA ASN A 116 -10.99 -7.02 -15.51
C ASN A 116 -10.23 -5.89 -16.20
N VAL A 117 -10.93 -5.14 -17.02
CA VAL A 117 -10.38 -3.96 -17.70
C VAL A 117 -10.88 -2.71 -16.98
N SER A 118 -10.00 -1.75 -16.77
CA SER A 118 -10.36 -0.48 -16.14
C SER A 118 -11.44 0.24 -16.96
N ARG A 119 -12.46 0.74 -16.27
CA ARG A 119 -13.50 1.58 -16.90
C ARG A 119 -12.96 2.89 -17.50
N ARG A 120 -11.71 3.24 -17.16
CA ARG A 120 -11.04 4.41 -17.73
C ARG A 120 -10.40 4.14 -19.09
N ILE A 121 -10.23 2.89 -19.45
CA ILE A 121 -9.77 2.49 -20.79
C ILE A 121 -10.99 2.55 -21.68
N LYS A 122 -10.98 3.50 -22.60
CA LYS A 122 -11.98 3.57 -23.66
C LYS A 122 -11.39 2.82 -24.86
N GLU A 123 -12.19 1.93 -25.43
CA GLU A 123 -11.87 1.35 -26.72
C GLU A 123 -12.02 2.44 -27.77
N ASP A 124 -10.99 2.62 -28.59
CA ASP A 124 -11.08 3.39 -29.83
C ASP A 124 -11.58 2.48 -30.95
#